data_ba1c20396530435bd1630f152bcb10e8
#
_entry.id   ba1c20396530435bd1630f152bcb10e8
#
_cell.length_a   1.000
_cell.length_b   1.000
_cell.length_c   1.000
_cell.angle_alpha   90.00
_cell.angle_beta   90.00
_cell.angle_gamma   90.00
#
_symmetry.space_group_name_H-M   'P 1'
#
loop_
_entity.id
_entity.type
_entity.pdbx_description
1 polymer ?
#
loop_
_entity_poly.entity_id
_entity_poly.type
_entity_poly.pdbx_seq_one_letter_code
_entity_poly.pdbx_strand_id
1 'polypeptide(L)'
;MQSWRQQGSIWQLRPRQPQGLIEFIGGSYLAATPQVSYRRILEDLCDAGLAIHAWAYVPGFDHQSQAKEAWMAFRQSRRQLEDRSGVLPPPLRLGHSLGCKLHLLAPDGGRGSHGLVALSFNNFQADRSIPLLGELAPRLGVETEFSPSPQETLRLITR
;
A
#
# COMPACT_ATOMS: atom_id res chain seq x y z
N MET A 1 -1.18 2.55 26.02
CA MET A 1 -0.40 3.10 24.91
C MET A 1 -0.44 2.12 23.77
N GLN A 2 -0.84 2.56 22.58
CA GLN A 2 -0.85 1.70 21.39
C GLN A 2 0.59 1.50 20.93
N SER A 3 0.96 0.28 20.57
CA SER A 3 2.33 -0.04 20.13
C SER A 3 2.32 -0.68 18.76
N TRP A 4 3.22 -0.26 17.90
CA TRP A 4 3.45 -0.87 16.61
C TRP A 4 3.93 -2.32 16.76
N ARG A 5 3.37 -3.21 15.96
CA ARG A 5 3.75 -4.62 15.89
C ARG A 5 3.97 -5.00 14.43
N GLN A 6 5.03 -5.73 14.17
CA GLN A 6 5.31 -6.25 12.83
C GLN A 6 4.86 -7.71 12.72
N GLN A 7 4.17 -8.01 11.63
CA GLN A 7 3.80 -9.37 11.27
C GLN A 7 4.08 -9.58 9.77
N GLY A 8 5.10 -10.33 9.45
CA GLY A 8 5.60 -10.45 8.09
C GLY A 8 6.01 -9.07 7.55
N SER A 9 5.46 -8.70 6.39
CA SER A 9 5.65 -7.38 5.77
C SER A 9 4.67 -6.31 6.24
N ILE A 10 3.76 -6.63 7.15
CA ILE A 10 2.75 -5.69 7.66
C ILE A 10 3.13 -5.16 9.03
N TRP A 11 3.23 -3.84 9.16
CA TRP A 11 3.22 -3.12 10.43
C TRP A 11 1.80 -2.81 10.84
N GLN A 12 1.45 -3.17 12.06
CA GLN A 12 0.11 -3.07 12.60
C GLN A 12 0.07 -2.11 13.79
N LEU A 13 -0.96 -1.26 13.81
CA LEU A 13 -1.32 -0.46 14.96
C LEU A 13 -2.83 -0.63 15.18
N ARG A 14 -3.27 -0.82 16.43
CA ARG A 14 -4.66 -1.17 16.68
C ARG A 14 -5.19 -0.48 17.92
N PRO A 15 -6.35 0.20 17.82
CA PRO A 15 -7.10 0.66 18.98
C PRO A 15 -7.73 -0.56 19.73
N ARG A 16 -8.22 -0.34 20.93
CA ARG A 16 -8.86 -1.42 21.72
C ARG A 16 -10.07 -2.02 21.00
N GLN A 17 -10.89 -1.17 20.39
CA GLN A 17 -12.09 -1.55 19.63
C GLN A 17 -12.03 -0.87 18.27
N PRO A 18 -11.50 -1.54 17.25
CA PRO A 18 -11.41 -0.96 15.92
C PRO A 18 -12.79 -0.82 15.29
N GLN A 19 -13.09 0.37 14.78
CA GLN A 19 -14.33 0.67 14.03
C GLN A 19 -14.17 0.43 12.52
N GLY A 20 -12.94 0.30 12.06
CA GLY A 20 -12.60 0.08 10.66
C GLY A 20 -11.12 -0.22 10.50
N LEU A 21 -10.70 -0.43 9.27
CA LEU A 21 -9.32 -0.78 8.91
C LEU A 21 -8.81 0.13 7.81
N ILE A 22 -7.59 0.65 7.97
CA ILE A 22 -6.80 1.29 6.93
C ILE A 22 -5.75 0.30 6.42
N GLU A 23 -5.74 0.05 5.11
CA GLU A 23 -4.65 -0.62 4.39
C GLU A 23 -3.77 0.46 3.75
N PHE A 24 -2.56 0.66 4.29
CA PHE A 24 -1.66 1.74 3.89
C PHE A 24 -0.47 1.24 3.07
N ILE A 25 -0.20 1.91 1.93
CA ILE A 25 1.02 1.73 1.14
C ILE A 25 1.69 3.09 0.94
N GLY A 26 2.94 3.20 1.41
CA GLY A 26 3.75 4.40 1.28
C GLY A 26 4.39 4.59 -0.09
N GLY A 27 4.99 5.75 -0.32
CA GLY A 27 5.76 6.07 -1.52
C GLY A 27 7.15 5.44 -1.52
N SER A 28 7.81 5.44 -2.68
CA SER A 28 9.02 4.68 -2.98
C SER A 28 10.14 4.74 -1.95
N TYR A 29 10.49 5.92 -1.44
CA TYR A 29 11.61 6.06 -0.48
C TYR A 29 11.25 5.83 0.98
N LEU A 30 9.97 5.92 1.29
CA LEU A 30 9.45 5.89 2.65
C LEU A 30 8.77 4.56 2.97
N ALA A 31 8.71 3.67 1.98
CA ALA A 31 7.92 2.45 2.03
C ALA A 31 8.53 1.34 2.91
N ALA A 32 9.84 1.32 3.10
CA ALA A 32 10.50 0.26 3.87
C ALA A 32 10.19 0.31 5.37
N THR A 33 9.93 1.50 5.90
CA THR A 33 9.66 1.73 7.33
C THR A 33 8.43 2.62 7.53
N PRO A 34 7.23 2.18 7.12
CA PRO A 34 6.04 3.02 7.15
C PRO A 34 5.65 3.47 8.56
N GLN A 35 5.92 2.67 9.59
CA GLN A 35 5.71 2.97 11.00
C GLN A 35 6.58 4.12 11.53
N VAL A 36 7.64 4.47 10.81
CA VAL A 36 8.51 5.61 11.12
C VAL A 36 8.17 6.79 10.21
N SER A 37 8.18 6.54 8.90
CA SER A 37 8.06 7.59 7.88
C SER A 37 6.68 8.26 7.84
N TYR A 38 5.62 7.51 8.18
CA TYR A 38 4.23 7.99 8.21
C TYR A 38 3.63 7.95 9.61
N ARG A 39 4.47 7.84 10.62
CA ARG A 39 4.09 7.60 12.01
C ARG A 39 2.93 8.51 12.45
N ARG A 40 3.08 9.81 12.28
CA ARG A 40 2.12 10.80 12.79
C ARG A 40 0.73 10.60 12.21
N ILE A 41 0.61 10.57 10.89
CA ILE A 41 -0.71 10.41 10.24
C ILE A 41 -1.35 9.06 10.58
N LEU A 42 -0.55 7.98 10.66
CA LEU A 42 -1.08 6.65 10.94
C LEU A 42 -1.48 6.50 12.43
N GLU A 43 -0.75 7.11 13.35
CA GLU A 43 -1.12 7.16 14.78
C GLU A 43 -2.37 8.01 14.99
N ASP A 44 -2.50 9.18 14.34
CA ASP A 44 -3.69 10.02 14.42
C ASP A 44 -4.95 9.27 13.90
N LEU A 45 -4.82 8.51 12.81
CA LEU A 45 -5.92 7.67 12.31
C LEU A 45 -6.27 6.53 13.28
N CYS A 46 -5.28 5.97 13.95
CA CYS A 46 -5.51 4.94 14.96
C CYS A 46 -6.19 5.51 16.20
N ASP A 47 -5.82 6.70 16.63
CA ASP A 47 -6.47 7.42 17.75
C ASP A 47 -7.92 7.78 17.42
N ALA A 48 -8.22 7.98 16.13
CA ALA A 48 -9.60 8.13 15.63
C ALA A 48 -10.41 6.80 15.57
N GLY A 49 -9.85 5.69 16.05
CA GLY A 49 -10.55 4.41 16.15
C GLY A 49 -10.35 3.45 14.98
N LEU A 50 -9.41 3.71 14.09
CA LEU A 50 -9.14 2.87 12.93
C LEU A 50 -7.93 1.95 13.19
N ALA A 51 -8.04 0.66 12.89
CA ALA A 51 -6.88 -0.21 12.83
C ALA A 51 -6.02 0.14 11.61
N ILE A 52 -4.71 0.05 11.75
CA ILE A 52 -3.76 0.36 10.69
C ILE A 52 -2.99 -0.89 10.33
N HIS A 53 -3.01 -1.25 9.06
CA HIS A 53 -2.10 -2.20 8.44
C HIS A 53 -1.26 -1.45 7.40
N ALA A 54 0.03 -1.31 7.66
CA ALA A 54 0.96 -0.60 6.78
C ALA A 54 1.95 -1.59 6.17
N TRP A 55 1.95 -1.70 4.85
CA TRP A 55 2.82 -2.62 4.14
C TRP A 55 4.24 -2.04 3.99
N ALA A 56 5.23 -2.78 4.48
CA ALA A 56 6.64 -2.46 4.33
C ALA A 56 7.23 -3.19 3.12
N TYR A 57 7.80 -2.45 2.18
CA TYR A 57 8.37 -3.02 0.96
C TYR A 57 9.55 -2.20 0.44
N VAL A 58 10.36 -2.81 -0.39
CA VAL A 58 11.37 -2.14 -1.19
C VAL A 58 10.81 -2.00 -2.60
N PRO A 59 10.71 -0.77 -3.12
CA PRO A 59 10.19 -0.54 -4.46
C PRO A 59 11.00 -1.28 -5.52
N GLY A 60 10.30 -1.96 -6.41
CA GLY A 60 10.85 -2.66 -7.55
C GLY A 60 10.26 -2.15 -8.86
N PHE A 61 10.62 -2.80 -9.95
CA PHE A 61 10.19 -2.42 -11.29
C PHE A 61 8.86 -3.08 -11.68
N ASP A 62 8.60 -4.27 -11.17
CA ASP A 62 7.35 -5.00 -11.40
C ASP A 62 6.27 -4.55 -10.40
N HIS A 63 5.60 -3.45 -10.73
CA HIS A 63 4.51 -2.90 -9.91
C HIS A 63 3.31 -3.84 -9.86
N GLN A 64 3.10 -4.68 -10.88
CA GLN A 64 2.00 -5.63 -10.89
C GLN A 64 2.21 -6.74 -9.85
N SER A 65 3.42 -7.30 -9.79
CA SER A 65 3.80 -8.29 -8.79
C SER A 65 3.73 -7.69 -7.38
N GLN A 66 4.28 -6.49 -7.18
CA GLN A 66 4.24 -5.80 -5.89
C GLN A 66 2.81 -5.50 -5.41
N ALA A 67 1.92 -5.08 -6.32
CA ALA A 67 0.52 -4.87 -6.00
C ALA A 67 -0.17 -6.15 -5.53
N LYS A 68 0.13 -7.29 -6.19
CA LYS A 68 -0.38 -8.60 -5.78
C LYS A 68 0.16 -9.03 -4.42
N GLU A 69 1.44 -8.85 -4.16
CA GLU A 69 2.07 -9.15 -2.87
C GLU A 69 1.43 -8.34 -1.73
N ALA A 70 1.29 -7.02 -1.91
CA ALA A 70 0.63 -6.15 -0.94
C ALA A 70 -0.81 -6.62 -0.65
N TRP A 71 -1.59 -6.87 -1.70
CA TRP A 71 -2.97 -7.33 -1.59
C TRP A 71 -3.10 -8.66 -0.82
N MET A 72 -2.20 -9.62 -1.09
CA MET A 72 -2.17 -10.90 -0.35
C MET A 72 -1.81 -10.71 1.12
N ALA A 73 -0.80 -9.86 1.41
CA ALA A 73 -0.37 -9.57 2.76
C ALA A 73 -1.48 -8.88 3.57
N PHE A 74 -2.19 -7.91 2.99
CA PHE A 74 -3.33 -7.26 3.62
C PHE A 74 -4.47 -8.23 3.91
N ARG A 75 -4.84 -9.09 2.97
CA ARG A 75 -5.90 -10.09 3.18
C ARG A 75 -5.59 -11.04 4.33
N GLN A 76 -4.35 -11.52 4.40
CA GLN A 76 -3.92 -12.39 5.50
C GLN A 76 -3.97 -11.65 6.85
N SER A 77 -3.43 -10.44 6.90
CA SER A 77 -3.39 -9.62 8.10
C SER A 77 -4.79 -9.23 8.58
N ARG A 78 -5.70 -8.92 7.65
CA ARG A 78 -7.10 -8.62 7.95
C ARG A 78 -7.82 -9.81 8.58
N ARG A 79 -7.70 -11.01 8.03
CA ARG A 79 -8.31 -12.23 8.60
C ARG A 79 -7.90 -12.42 10.06
N GLN A 80 -6.61 -12.26 10.35
CA GLN A 80 -6.10 -12.39 11.73
C GLN A 80 -6.63 -11.29 12.67
N LEU A 81 -6.88 -10.09 12.15
CA LEU A 81 -7.52 -9.02 12.91
C LEU A 81 -8.98 -9.36 13.20
N GLU A 82 -9.72 -9.84 12.21
CA GLU A 82 -11.14 -10.21 12.31
C GLU A 82 -11.36 -11.40 13.25
N ASP A 83 -10.44 -12.38 13.26
CA ASP A 83 -10.47 -13.51 14.22
C ASP A 83 -10.40 -13.04 15.69
N ARG A 84 -9.78 -11.88 15.94
CA ARG A 84 -9.59 -11.33 17.29
C ARG A 84 -10.60 -10.26 17.68
N SER A 85 -11.16 -9.57 16.70
CA SER A 85 -11.96 -8.35 16.93
C SER A 85 -13.37 -8.44 16.37
N GLY A 86 -13.71 -9.56 15.69
CA GLY A 86 -14.93 -9.69 14.91
C GLY A 86 -14.81 -9.09 13.51
N VAL A 87 -15.84 -9.32 12.69
CA VAL A 87 -15.89 -8.86 11.30
C VAL A 87 -15.89 -7.34 11.25
N LEU A 88 -15.01 -6.78 10.43
CA LEU A 88 -14.89 -5.34 10.20
C LEU A 88 -15.50 -4.95 8.85
N PRO A 89 -15.97 -3.70 8.69
CA PRO A 89 -16.34 -3.17 7.39
C PRO A 89 -15.20 -3.32 6.37
N PRO A 90 -15.48 -3.28 5.05
CA PRO A 90 -14.43 -3.27 4.04
C PRO A 90 -13.37 -2.20 4.35
N PRO A 91 -12.07 -2.48 4.17
CA PRO A 91 -11.02 -1.54 4.52
C PRO A 91 -11.06 -0.29 3.65
N LEU A 92 -10.60 0.82 4.17
CA LEU A 92 -10.25 1.99 3.38
C LEU A 92 -8.78 1.86 2.97
N ARG A 93 -8.50 1.95 1.68
CA ARG A 93 -7.14 1.97 1.16
C ARG A 93 -6.60 3.39 1.21
N LEU A 94 -5.39 3.54 1.72
CA LEU A 94 -4.67 4.81 1.78
C LEU A 94 -3.32 4.65 1.08
N GLY A 95 -3.10 5.36 0.01
CA GLY A 95 -1.86 5.34 -0.74
C GLY A 95 -1.16 6.70 -0.77
N HIS A 96 0.17 6.69 -0.77
CA HIS A 96 0.98 7.87 -1.07
C HIS A 96 1.86 7.60 -2.27
N SER A 97 1.83 8.48 -3.28
CA SER A 97 2.67 8.41 -4.48
C SER A 97 2.57 7.03 -5.18
N LEU A 98 3.66 6.26 -5.28
CA LEU A 98 3.65 4.90 -5.82
C LEU A 98 2.65 3.97 -5.12
N GLY A 99 2.44 4.14 -3.83
CA GLY A 99 1.47 3.34 -3.06
C GLY A 99 0.04 3.47 -3.58
N CYS A 100 -0.34 4.61 -4.14
CA CYS A 100 -1.64 4.78 -4.79
C CYS A 100 -1.76 3.86 -6.01
N LYS A 101 -0.72 3.82 -6.85
CA LYS A 101 -0.67 2.96 -8.04
C LYS A 101 -0.76 1.48 -7.67
N LEU A 102 -0.04 1.06 -6.63
CA LEU A 102 -0.07 -0.34 -6.18
C LEU A 102 -1.47 -0.74 -5.68
N HIS A 103 -2.18 0.13 -4.98
CA HIS A 103 -3.58 -0.12 -4.61
C HIS A 103 -4.51 -0.23 -5.83
N LEU A 104 -4.31 0.61 -6.85
CA LEU A 104 -5.10 0.57 -8.08
C LEU A 104 -4.85 -0.70 -8.91
N LEU A 105 -3.62 -1.22 -8.87
CA LEU A 105 -3.23 -2.46 -9.54
C LEU A 105 -3.58 -3.73 -8.75
N ALA A 106 -4.19 -3.60 -7.57
CA ALA A 106 -4.58 -4.76 -6.78
C ALA A 106 -5.49 -5.72 -7.57
N PRO A 107 -5.32 -7.05 -7.44
CA PRO A 107 -6.04 -8.04 -8.25
C PRO A 107 -7.56 -7.98 -8.17
N ASP A 108 -8.09 -7.41 -7.09
CA ASP A 108 -9.54 -7.25 -6.89
C ASP A 108 -10.13 -6.01 -7.59
N GLY A 109 -9.30 -5.18 -8.23
CA GLY A 109 -9.74 -3.94 -8.87
C GLY A 109 -10.46 -2.98 -7.91
N GLY A 110 -10.08 -2.98 -6.64
CA GLY A 110 -10.70 -2.14 -5.60
C GLY A 110 -11.98 -2.69 -4.97
N ARG A 111 -12.56 -3.76 -5.51
CA ARG A 111 -13.86 -4.32 -5.06
C ARG A 111 -13.85 -4.80 -3.61
N GLY A 112 -12.70 -5.14 -3.06
CA GLY A 112 -12.55 -5.58 -1.67
C GLY A 112 -12.37 -4.44 -0.67
N SER A 113 -12.47 -3.18 -1.09
CA SER A 113 -12.30 -2.00 -0.24
C SER A 113 -13.51 -1.07 -0.28
N HIS A 114 -13.65 -0.24 0.75
CA HIS A 114 -14.67 0.81 0.81
C HIS A 114 -14.34 1.97 -0.12
N GLY A 115 -13.06 2.18 -0.40
CA GLY A 115 -12.56 3.22 -1.29
C GLY A 115 -11.05 3.38 -1.21
N LEU A 116 -10.51 4.30 -2.00
CA LEU A 116 -9.09 4.67 -2.01
C LEU A 116 -8.93 6.17 -1.76
N VAL A 117 -8.14 6.51 -0.77
CA VAL A 117 -7.60 7.86 -0.55
C VAL A 117 -6.20 7.91 -1.15
N ALA A 118 -6.00 8.78 -2.13
CA ALA A 118 -4.75 8.90 -2.86
C ALA A 118 -4.05 10.24 -2.51
N LEU A 119 -2.89 10.14 -1.88
CA LEU A 119 -2.06 11.29 -1.53
C LEU A 119 -0.92 11.43 -2.54
N SER A 120 -0.77 12.61 -3.14
CA SER A 120 0.29 12.91 -4.13
C SER A 120 0.40 11.84 -5.22
N PHE A 121 -0.75 11.41 -5.74
CA PHE A 121 -0.80 10.38 -6.77
C PHE A 121 -0.30 10.92 -8.12
N ASN A 122 0.58 10.15 -8.74
CA ASN A 122 0.90 10.28 -10.15
C ASN A 122 0.91 8.89 -10.80
N ASN A 123 0.53 8.83 -12.07
CA ASN A 123 0.47 7.57 -12.81
C ASN A 123 1.60 7.49 -13.85
N PHE A 124 2.83 7.65 -13.39
CA PHE A 124 4.02 7.50 -14.23
C PHE A 124 4.48 6.04 -14.31
N GLN A 125 5.26 5.72 -15.33
CA GLN A 125 6.01 4.47 -15.43
C GLN A 125 7.06 4.38 -14.32
N ALA A 126 7.61 3.18 -14.08
CA ALA A 126 8.53 2.96 -12.97
C ALA A 126 9.77 3.85 -13.04
N ASP A 127 10.32 4.08 -14.23
CA ASP A 127 11.47 4.95 -14.49
C ASP A 127 11.23 6.41 -14.07
N ARG A 128 9.99 6.88 -14.16
CA ARG A 128 9.58 8.23 -13.73
C ARG A 128 9.03 8.27 -12.30
N SER A 129 8.59 7.14 -11.77
CA SER A 129 8.00 7.06 -10.43
C SER A 129 9.05 6.92 -9.33
N ILE A 130 10.25 6.46 -9.69
CA ILE A 130 11.38 6.29 -8.78
C ILE A 130 12.48 7.25 -9.22
N PRO A 131 12.73 8.35 -8.49
CA PRO A 131 13.80 9.29 -8.82
C PRO A 131 15.15 8.58 -8.95
N LEU A 132 15.97 9.05 -9.87
CA LEU A 132 17.27 8.50 -10.29
C LEU A 132 17.21 7.12 -10.99
N LEU A 133 16.05 6.48 -11.08
CA LEU A 133 15.97 5.19 -11.75
C LEU A 133 16.20 5.31 -13.25
N GLY A 134 15.62 6.34 -13.88
CA GLY A 134 15.82 6.61 -15.31
C GLY A 134 17.29 6.83 -15.70
N GLU A 135 18.12 7.29 -14.75
CA GLU A 135 19.56 7.49 -14.97
C GLU A 135 20.38 6.23 -14.67
N LEU A 136 19.94 5.41 -13.72
CA LEU A 136 20.72 4.25 -13.26
C LEU A 136 20.30 2.94 -13.95
N ALA A 137 19.02 2.79 -14.31
CA ALA A 137 18.51 1.55 -14.93
C ALA A 137 19.27 1.14 -16.21
N PRO A 138 19.57 2.04 -17.16
CA PRO A 138 20.34 1.68 -18.34
C PRO A 138 21.77 1.24 -18.03
N ARG A 139 22.36 1.79 -16.95
CA ARG A 139 23.73 1.45 -16.52
C ARG A 139 23.81 0.10 -15.80
N LEU A 140 22.70 -0.34 -15.22
CA LEU A 140 22.60 -1.62 -14.49
C LEU A 140 22.01 -2.74 -15.37
N GLY A 141 21.67 -2.47 -16.64
CA GLY A 141 21.06 -3.44 -17.55
C GLY A 141 19.67 -3.91 -17.09
N VAL A 142 18.96 -3.09 -16.33
CA VAL A 142 17.65 -3.44 -15.78
C VAL A 142 16.56 -2.96 -16.71
N GLU A 143 15.72 -3.89 -17.19
CA GLU A 143 14.54 -3.55 -17.97
C GLU A 143 13.46 -2.92 -17.08
N THR A 144 12.97 -1.74 -17.47
CA THR A 144 11.93 -1.00 -16.73
C THR A 144 10.52 -1.25 -17.26
N GLU A 145 10.36 -2.21 -18.17
CA GLU A 145 9.11 -2.46 -18.91
C GLU A 145 8.02 -3.19 -18.10
N PHE A 146 8.32 -3.68 -16.88
CA PHE A 146 7.38 -4.42 -16.04
C PHE A 146 6.30 -3.55 -15.36
N SER A 147 6.37 -2.24 -15.49
CA SER A 147 5.34 -1.36 -14.94
C SER A 147 4.32 -1.02 -16.02
N PRO A 148 3.01 -1.24 -15.78
CA PRO A 148 1.99 -0.86 -16.76
C PRO A 148 2.11 0.64 -17.10
N SER A 149 1.96 0.96 -18.38
CA SER A 149 1.84 2.35 -18.82
C SER A 149 0.62 3.02 -18.18
N PRO A 150 0.54 4.37 -18.17
CA PRO A 150 -0.63 5.07 -17.68
C PRO A 150 -1.94 4.60 -18.32
N GLN A 151 -1.92 4.28 -19.61
CA GLN A 151 -3.09 3.78 -20.34
C GLN A 151 -3.48 2.36 -19.92
N GLU A 152 -2.50 1.48 -19.70
CA GLU A 152 -2.74 0.12 -19.21
C GLU A 152 -3.25 0.14 -17.77
N THR A 153 -2.71 1.02 -16.93
CA THR A 153 -3.21 1.21 -15.57
C THR A 153 -4.68 1.64 -15.59
N LEU A 154 -5.05 2.59 -16.44
CA LEU A 154 -6.44 3.03 -16.58
C LEU A 154 -7.36 1.90 -17.06
N ARG A 155 -6.93 1.07 -18.02
CA ARG A 155 -7.69 -0.10 -18.48
C ARG A 155 -7.91 -1.14 -17.39
N LEU A 156 -6.93 -1.33 -16.48
CA LEU A 156 -7.05 -2.26 -15.36
C LEU A 156 -8.02 -1.76 -14.28
N ILE A 157 -8.17 -0.45 -14.12
CA ILE A 157 -9.06 0.16 -13.14
C ILE A 157 -10.52 0.17 -13.63
N THR A 158 -10.73 0.27 -14.95
CA THR A 158 -12.07 0.43 -15.55
C THR A 158 -12.76 -0.89 -15.91
N ARG A 159 -12.16 -2.02 -15.61
CA ARG A 159 -12.77 -3.37 -15.72
C ARG A 159 -13.37 -3.82 -14.39
#